data_e054341871730049a1e8343339df5031
#
_entry.id   e054341871730049a1e8343339df5031
#
_cell.length_a   1.000
_cell.length_b   1.000
_cell.length_c   1.000
_cell.angle_alpha   90.00
_cell.angle_beta   90.00
_cell.angle_gamma   90.00
#
_symmetry.space_group_name_H-M   'P 1'
#
loop_
_entity.id
_entity.type
_entity.pdbx_description
1 polymer ?
#
loop_
_entity_poly.entity_id
_entity_poly.type
_entity_poly.pdbx_seq_one_letter_code
_entity_poly.pdbx_strand_id
1 'polypeptide(L)'
;MARFCQLKNDPDLLVSHMTLLPMFHLGAFGCLFTWAWMGWAQNLGSLRSFYKDLKRMPSQDMAAVPVLVQSIHHDLMTGKQDKLGDLWALNCMSAMFDPQTLMDLHDHGMVISQLYGSTETTGGGLINFAEDAKHIGSIGKDDGHCEIKLDNGELCMRGGDVMLGYYKDPEGTAEVVDAEGWFHTGDLARVDEDGYYFLTGRKKNVIILDSGENVSPEELEGLLAKCPAVKECLVKEKGKKICAVVCCEEADQQAVRDFITETNRTLPLYKRMSAVEFSAQPLPRNAMGKLMR
;
A
#
# COMPACT_ATOMS: atom_id res chain seq x y z
N MET A 1 -11.07 1.35 16.27
CA MET A 1 -11.05 0.27 17.30
C MET A 1 -12.35 0.16 18.09
N ALA A 2 -12.98 1.24 18.58
CA ALA A 2 -14.24 1.16 19.35
C ALA A 2 -15.37 0.44 18.59
N ARG A 3 -15.60 0.74 17.29
CA ARG A 3 -16.59 0.01 16.47
C ARG A 3 -16.18 -1.44 16.20
N PHE A 4 -14.90 -1.72 15.95
CA PHE A 4 -14.41 -3.09 15.76
C PHE A 4 -14.52 -3.91 17.05
N CYS A 5 -14.30 -3.30 18.22
CA CYS A 5 -14.52 -3.94 19.52
C CYS A 5 -16.01 -4.13 19.84
N GLN A 6 -16.88 -3.22 19.36
CA GLN A 6 -18.34 -3.40 19.46
C GLN A 6 -18.82 -4.57 18.60
N LEU A 7 -18.22 -4.79 17.42
CA LEU A 7 -18.52 -5.92 16.54
C LEU A 7 -18.23 -7.29 17.18
N LYS A 8 -17.20 -7.39 18.03
CA LYS A 8 -16.92 -8.62 18.80
C LYS A 8 -17.95 -8.93 19.88
N ASN A 9 -18.72 -7.95 20.31
CA ASN A 9 -19.63 -8.07 21.46
C ASN A 9 -21.12 -8.05 21.07
N ASP A 10 -21.44 -7.88 19.78
CA ASP A 10 -22.82 -7.89 19.28
C ASP A 10 -22.99 -9.07 18.31
N PRO A 11 -23.48 -10.24 18.79
CA PRO A 11 -23.66 -11.43 17.98
C PRO A 11 -24.76 -11.27 16.89
N ASP A 12 -25.58 -10.23 17.00
CA ASP A 12 -26.68 -9.96 16.06
C ASP A 12 -26.26 -8.98 14.96
N LEU A 13 -25.05 -8.40 15.03
CA LEU A 13 -24.53 -7.51 14.01
C LEU A 13 -24.00 -8.31 12.80
N LEU A 14 -24.82 -8.47 11.81
CA LEU A 14 -24.44 -9.06 10.53
C LEU A 14 -23.54 -8.08 9.77
N VAL A 15 -22.23 -8.30 9.84
CA VAL A 15 -21.26 -7.57 9.01
C VAL A 15 -21.11 -8.26 7.68
N SER A 16 -21.12 -7.49 6.61
CA SER A 16 -20.78 -8.00 5.29
C SER A 16 -19.52 -7.33 4.75
N HIS A 17 -18.65 -8.17 4.20
CA HIS A 17 -17.40 -7.77 3.55
C HIS A 17 -17.56 -7.78 2.04
N MET A 18 -17.07 -6.74 1.35
CA MET A 18 -17.01 -6.71 -0.10
C MET A 18 -15.58 -6.98 -0.60
N THR A 19 -15.43 -8.01 -1.40
CA THR A 19 -14.21 -8.34 -2.11
C THR A 19 -14.33 -7.94 -3.58
N LEU A 20 -13.45 -7.05 -4.03
CA LEU A 20 -13.35 -6.57 -5.42
C LEU A 20 -12.10 -7.08 -6.13
N LEU A 21 -11.21 -7.71 -5.40
CA LEU A 21 -9.97 -8.27 -5.91
C LEU A 21 -10.21 -9.61 -6.62
N PRO A 22 -9.41 -9.96 -7.63
CA PRO A 22 -9.51 -11.26 -8.28
C PRO A 22 -9.27 -12.40 -7.30
N MET A 23 -10.10 -13.45 -7.36
CA MET A 23 -10.04 -14.59 -6.43
C MET A 23 -8.75 -15.44 -6.54
N PHE A 24 -7.98 -15.29 -7.59
CA PHE A 24 -6.64 -15.89 -7.69
C PHE A 24 -5.57 -15.12 -6.90
N HIS A 25 -5.88 -13.90 -6.44
CA HIS A 25 -5.00 -13.12 -5.59
C HIS A 25 -5.19 -13.52 -4.13
N LEU A 26 -4.06 -13.75 -3.44
CA LEU A 26 -4.10 -14.23 -2.05
C LEU A 26 -4.89 -13.29 -1.13
N GLY A 27 -4.81 -11.98 -1.32
CA GLY A 27 -5.60 -11.01 -0.55
C GLY A 27 -7.10 -11.26 -0.63
N ALA A 28 -7.64 -11.56 -1.83
CA ALA A 28 -9.06 -11.90 -1.98
C ALA A 28 -9.40 -13.27 -1.37
N PHE A 29 -8.55 -14.26 -1.66
CA PHE A 29 -8.72 -15.62 -1.17
C PHE A 29 -8.62 -15.69 0.36
N GLY A 30 -7.64 -15.01 0.96
CA GLY A 30 -7.48 -14.90 2.41
C GLY A 30 -8.68 -14.23 3.07
N CYS A 31 -9.14 -13.10 2.52
CA CYS A 31 -10.34 -12.42 3.01
C CYS A 31 -11.55 -13.35 3.03
N LEU A 32 -11.76 -14.15 1.97
CA LEU A 32 -12.87 -15.09 1.91
C LEU A 32 -12.90 -16.04 3.12
N PHE A 33 -11.76 -16.63 3.47
CA PHE A 33 -11.68 -17.56 4.60
C PHE A 33 -11.76 -16.85 5.94
N THR A 34 -11.04 -15.77 6.12
CA THR A 34 -10.99 -15.02 7.37
C THR A 34 -12.37 -14.52 7.77
N TRP A 35 -13.07 -13.87 6.85
CA TRP A 35 -14.38 -13.30 7.14
C TRP A 35 -15.48 -14.37 7.23
N ALA A 36 -15.37 -15.45 6.42
CA ALA A 36 -16.28 -16.59 6.55
C ALA A 36 -16.13 -17.28 7.91
N TRP A 37 -14.90 -17.40 8.43
CA TRP A 37 -14.67 -17.93 9.77
C TRP A 37 -15.23 -17.02 10.86
N MET A 38 -15.20 -15.72 10.66
CA MET A 38 -15.82 -14.75 11.58
C MET A 38 -17.36 -14.71 11.48
N GLY A 39 -17.97 -15.48 10.58
CA GLY A 39 -19.40 -15.49 10.35
C GLY A 39 -19.94 -14.30 9.55
N TRP A 40 -19.06 -13.57 8.87
CA TRP A 40 -19.43 -12.40 8.07
C TRP A 40 -19.93 -12.81 6.68
N ALA A 41 -20.93 -12.10 6.19
CA ALA A 41 -21.40 -12.27 4.82
C ALA A 41 -20.33 -11.81 3.82
N GLN A 42 -20.20 -12.55 2.70
CA GLN A 42 -19.24 -12.24 1.65
C GLN A 42 -19.94 -11.77 0.38
N ASN A 43 -19.67 -10.55 -0.02
CA ASN A 43 -20.15 -9.95 -1.27
C ASN A 43 -19.01 -9.89 -2.28
N LEU A 44 -19.21 -10.51 -3.44
CA LEU A 44 -18.24 -10.48 -4.54
C LEU A 44 -18.68 -9.44 -5.57
N GLY A 45 -17.88 -8.43 -5.76
CA GLY A 45 -18.12 -7.35 -6.69
C GLY A 45 -16.99 -7.19 -7.71
N SER A 46 -16.98 -6.06 -8.40
CA SER A 46 -15.99 -5.71 -9.41
C SER A 46 -15.57 -4.25 -9.28
N LEU A 47 -14.30 -3.96 -9.51
CA LEU A 47 -13.78 -2.59 -9.56
C LEU A 47 -14.57 -1.70 -10.55
N ARG A 48 -14.99 -2.27 -11.68
CA ARG A 48 -15.73 -1.54 -12.73
C ARG A 48 -17.15 -1.15 -12.32
N SER A 49 -17.76 -1.92 -11.42
CA SER A 49 -19.14 -1.75 -11.00
C SER A 49 -19.28 -1.40 -9.52
N PHE A 50 -18.18 -1.01 -8.86
CA PHE A 50 -18.07 -0.82 -7.41
C PHE A 50 -19.30 -0.16 -6.77
N TYR A 51 -19.67 1.06 -7.16
CA TYR A 51 -20.81 1.77 -6.56
C TYR A 51 -22.16 1.08 -6.83
N LYS A 52 -22.29 0.44 -8.00
CA LYS A 52 -23.49 -0.34 -8.33
C LYS A 52 -23.59 -1.60 -7.48
N ASP A 53 -22.46 -2.27 -7.29
CA ASP A 53 -22.38 -3.48 -6.49
C ASP A 53 -22.60 -3.16 -5.01
N LEU A 54 -22.02 -2.07 -4.50
CA LEU A 54 -22.21 -1.61 -3.14
C LEU A 54 -23.68 -1.25 -2.84
N LYS A 55 -24.36 -0.63 -3.80
CA LYS A 55 -25.81 -0.35 -3.67
C LYS A 55 -26.67 -1.62 -3.70
N ARG A 56 -26.26 -2.64 -4.48
CA ARG A 56 -27.00 -3.91 -4.64
C ARG A 56 -26.74 -4.85 -3.47
N MET A 57 -25.54 -4.84 -2.94
CA MET A 57 -25.04 -5.68 -1.87
C MET A 57 -24.41 -4.78 -0.81
N PRO A 58 -25.20 -4.14 0.06
CA PRO A 58 -24.69 -3.27 1.10
C PRO A 58 -23.60 -3.99 1.92
N SER A 59 -22.48 -3.33 2.09
CA SER A 59 -21.33 -3.88 2.79
C SER A 59 -20.74 -2.84 3.72
N GLN A 60 -20.35 -3.27 4.90
CA GLN A 60 -19.82 -2.43 5.95
C GLN A 60 -18.30 -2.34 5.90
N ASP A 61 -17.67 -3.37 5.35
CA ASP A 61 -16.23 -3.54 5.29
C ASP A 61 -15.79 -3.92 3.88
N MET A 62 -14.58 -3.54 3.49
CA MET A 62 -14.05 -3.79 2.16
C MET A 62 -12.53 -3.89 2.13
N ALA A 63 -12.02 -4.84 1.33
CA ALA A 63 -10.62 -4.84 0.90
C ALA A 63 -10.39 -3.74 -0.15
N ALA A 64 -9.52 -2.79 0.14
CA ALA A 64 -9.30 -1.59 -0.66
C ALA A 64 -7.89 -1.52 -1.25
N VAL A 65 -7.82 -1.21 -2.54
CA VAL A 65 -6.59 -0.87 -3.28
C VAL A 65 -6.52 0.64 -3.53
N PRO A 66 -5.34 1.21 -3.85
CA PRO A 66 -5.18 2.65 -3.94
C PRO A 66 -6.22 3.38 -4.79
N VAL A 67 -6.60 2.85 -5.94
CA VAL A 67 -7.58 3.49 -6.83
C VAL A 67 -8.97 3.62 -6.18
N LEU A 68 -9.37 2.66 -5.36
CA LEU A 68 -10.63 2.73 -4.61
C LEU A 68 -10.54 3.71 -3.46
N VAL A 69 -9.44 3.67 -2.71
CA VAL A 69 -9.19 4.61 -1.60
C VAL A 69 -9.25 6.05 -2.10
N GLN A 70 -8.60 6.36 -3.22
CA GLN A 70 -8.66 7.68 -3.86
C GLN A 70 -10.07 8.07 -4.29
N SER A 71 -10.83 7.12 -4.87
CA SER A 71 -12.20 7.37 -5.31
C SER A 71 -13.14 7.65 -4.13
N ILE A 72 -13.02 6.87 -3.06
CA ILE A 72 -13.78 7.05 -1.81
C ILE A 72 -13.41 8.37 -1.14
N HIS A 73 -12.12 8.67 -1.04
CA HIS A 73 -11.62 9.93 -0.52
C HIS A 73 -12.21 11.13 -1.29
N HIS A 74 -12.14 11.10 -2.63
CA HIS A 74 -12.73 12.16 -3.46
C HIS A 74 -14.24 12.32 -3.21
N ASP A 75 -14.99 11.23 -3.12
CA ASP A 75 -16.43 11.30 -2.87
C ASP A 75 -16.76 11.87 -1.49
N LEU A 76 -16.00 11.50 -0.46
CA LEU A 76 -16.15 12.08 0.89
C LEU A 76 -15.82 13.56 0.92
N MET A 77 -14.67 13.97 0.34
CA MET A 77 -14.24 15.37 0.28
C MET A 77 -15.20 16.26 -0.55
N THR A 78 -15.96 15.67 -1.46
CA THR A 78 -16.94 16.39 -2.30
C THR A 78 -18.38 16.25 -1.84
N GLY A 79 -18.62 15.72 -0.62
CA GLY A 79 -19.95 15.60 -0.03
C GLY A 79 -20.85 14.55 -0.69
N LYS A 80 -20.26 13.52 -1.30
CA LYS A 80 -20.98 12.44 -2.01
C LYS A 80 -20.96 11.13 -1.22
N GLN A 81 -20.90 11.21 0.12
CA GLN A 81 -20.87 10.05 1.01
C GLN A 81 -22.05 9.09 0.83
N ASP A 82 -23.20 9.57 0.37
CA ASP A 82 -24.38 8.73 0.11
C ASP A 82 -24.11 7.60 -0.90
N LYS A 83 -23.08 7.74 -1.75
CA LYS A 83 -22.67 6.69 -2.68
C LYS A 83 -22.08 5.46 -1.97
N LEU A 84 -21.55 5.65 -0.77
CA LEU A 84 -20.86 4.61 0.00
C LEU A 84 -21.84 3.73 0.79
N GLY A 85 -23.12 4.17 0.94
CA GLY A 85 -24.13 3.43 1.68
C GLY A 85 -23.68 3.11 3.10
N ASP A 86 -23.64 1.82 3.42
CA ASP A 86 -23.29 1.33 4.77
C ASP A 86 -21.77 1.13 4.97
N LEU A 87 -20.93 1.44 3.98
CA LEU A 87 -19.49 1.22 4.06
C LEU A 87 -18.84 2.18 5.07
N TRP A 88 -18.15 1.63 6.07
CA TRP A 88 -17.45 2.41 7.08
C TRP A 88 -16.05 1.88 7.42
N ALA A 89 -15.63 0.72 6.87
CA ALA A 89 -14.29 0.16 7.12
C ALA A 89 -13.57 -0.18 5.81
N LEU A 90 -12.28 0.13 5.77
CA LEU A 90 -11.39 -0.16 4.65
C LEU A 90 -10.16 -0.93 5.12
N ASN A 91 -9.95 -2.11 4.55
CA ASN A 91 -8.72 -2.87 4.72
C ASN A 91 -7.78 -2.54 3.55
N CYS A 92 -6.88 -1.59 3.78
CA CYS A 92 -5.93 -1.09 2.81
C CYS A 92 -4.78 -2.09 2.64
N MET A 93 -4.60 -2.61 1.42
CA MET A 93 -3.62 -3.67 1.14
C MET A 93 -2.96 -3.54 -0.23
N SER A 94 -1.90 -4.31 -0.43
CA SER A 94 -1.19 -4.49 -1.71
C SER A 94 -0.34 -3.31 -2.20
N ALA A 95 -0.35 -2.16 -1.55
CA ALA A 95 0.47 -1.00 -1.89
C ALA A 95 0.64 -0.06 -0.70
N MET A 96 1.55 0.90 -0.82
CA MET A 96 1.63 2.04 0.09
C MET A 96 0.50 3.03 -0.22
N PHE A 97 -0.04 3.64 0.81
CA PHE A 97 -1.08 4.66 0.73
C PHE A 97 -0.52 5.99 1.26
N ASP A 98 -1.00 7.08 0.71
CA ASP A 98 -0.66 8.40 1.23
C ASP A 98 -1.26 8.58 2.63
N PRO A 99 -0.43 8.84 3.66
CA PRO A 99 -0.90 8.98 5.04
C PRO A 99 -1.96 10.07 5.22
N GLN A 100 -1.87 11.18 4.47
CA GLN A 100 -2.85 12.24 4.56
C GLN A 100 -4.22 11.79 4.06
N THR A 101 -4.25 11.07 2.93
CA THR A 101 -5.49 10.47 2.40
C THR A 101 -6.14 9.53 3.43
N LEU A 102 -5.35 8.69 4.09
CA LEU A 102 -5.86 7.79 5.12
C LEU A 102 -6.37 8.56 6.35
N MET A 103 -5.68 9.63 6.75
CA MET A 103 -6.07 10.48 7.87
C MET A 103 -7.39 11.22 7.57
N ASP A 104 -7.52 11.77 6.37
CA ASP A 104 -8.75 12.43 5.92
C ASP A 104 -9.96 11.46 5.96
N LEU A 105 -9.76 10.21 5.51
CA LEU A 105 -10.80 9.17 5.58
C LEU A 105 -11.16 8.83 7.04
N HIS A 106 -10.15 8.68 7.90
CA HIS A 106 -10.34 8.44 9.32
C HIS A 106 -11.14 9.58 9.98
N ASP A 107 -10.79 10.83 9.71
CA ASP A 107 -11.45 12.02 10.24
C ASP A 107 -12.91 12.14 9.77
N HIS A 108 -13.24 11.53 8.63
CA HIS A 108 -14.62 11.38 8.13
C HIS A 108 -15.35 10.14 8.67
N GLY A 109 -14.77 9.47 9.67
CA GLY A 109 -15.40 8.37 10.41
C GLY A 109 -15.19 6.99 9.79
N MET A 110 -14.30 6.84 8.80
CA MET A 110 -13.91 5.54 8.29
C MET A 110 -12.93 4.85 9.24
N VAL A 111 -13.12 3.56 9.48
CA VAL A 111 -12.13 2.71 10.15
C VAL A 111 -11.13 2.21 9.10
N ILE A 112 -9.86 2.50 9.31
CA ILE A 112 -8.80 2.14 8.39
C ILE A 112 -7.90 1.09 9.02
N SER A 113 -7.72 -0.04 8.33
CA SER A 113 -6.63 -0.97 8.62
C SER A 113 -5.68 -1.02 7.43
N GLN A 114 -4.40 -1.12 7.71
CA GLN A 114 -3.37 -1.33 6.69
C GLN A 114 -2.76 -2.71 6.90
N LEU A 115 -2.83 -3.55 5.88
CA LEU A 115 -2.33 -4.92 5.91
C LEU A 115 -1.08 -5.01 5.03
N TYR A 116 0.00 -5.46 5.64
CA TYR A 116 1.25 -5.78 4.95
C TYR A 116 1.45 -7.29 4.95
N GLY A 117 1.75 -7.81 3.79
CA GLY A 117 2.09 -9.21 3.56
C GLY A 117 2.29 -9.50 2.09
N SER A 118 2.70 -10.70 1.80
CA SER A 118 2.94 -11.20 0.45
C SER A 118 2.33 -12.58 0.28
N THR A 119 2.44 -13.14 -0.92
CA THR A 119 2.07 -14.54 -1.18
C THR A 119 2.95 -15.48 -0.35
N GLU A 120 4.22 -15.13 -0.22
CA GLU A 120 5.23 -15.90 0.52
C GLU A 120 5.00 -15.89 2.04
N THR A 121 4.23 -14.94 2.55
CA THR A 121 3.80 -14.87 3.96
C THR A 121 2.33 -15.25 4.16
N THR A 122 1.75 -15.98 3.21
CA THR A 122 0.33 -16.42 3.26
C THR A 122 -0.66 -15.25 3.41
N GLY A 123 -0.26 -14.05 2.92
CA GLY A 123 -1.02 -12.80 3.08
C GLY A 123 -0.95 -12.20 4.49
N GLY A 124 -0.36 -12.92 5.44
CA GLY A 124 -0.09 -12.45 6.79
C GLY A 124 1.19 -11.63 6.87
N GLY A 125 1.39 -11.00 8.00
CA GLY A 125 2.55 -10.16 8.26
C GLY A 125 2.26 -9.14 9.35
N LEU A 126 2.12 -7.90 8.97
CA LEU A 126 1.85 -6.80 9.88
C LEU A 126 0.48 -6.19 9.60
N ILE A 127 -0.19 -5.77 10.66
CA ILE A 127 -1.47 -5.04 10.55
C ILE A 127 -1.37 -3.76 11.38
N ASN A 128 -1.77 -2.67 10.77
CA ASN A 128 -1.86 -1.38 11.43
C ASN A 128 -3.32 -0.96 11.56
N PHE A 129 -3.75 -0.70 12.79
CA PHE A 129 -5.03 -0.07 13.14
C PHE A 129 -4.82 1.32 13.76
N ALA A 130 -3.70 1.98 13.43
CA ALA A 130 -3.40 3.29 13.99
C ALA A 130 -4.44 4.33 13.58
N GLU A 131 -4.82 5.13 14.57
CA GLU A 131 -5.85 6.17 14.46
C GLU A 131 -5.21 7.57 14.62
N ASP A 132 -3.90 7.66 14.63
CA ASP A 132 -3.14 8.90 14.80
C ASP A 132 -2.26 9.21 13.60
N ALA A 133 -1.99 10.50 13.39
CA ALA A 133 -1.22 10.99 12.25
C ALA A 133 0.25 10.49 12.24
N LYS A 134 0.80 10.08 13.39
CA LYS A 134 2.17 9.56 13.50
C LYS A 134 2.29 8.17 12.90
N HIS A 135 1.29 7.31 13.12
CA HIS A 135 1.38 5.89 12.80
C HIS A 135 0.49 5.44 11.64
N ILE A 136 -0.47 6.28 11.19
CA ILE A 136 -1.44 5.89 10.16
C ILE A 136 -0.79 5.49 8.82
N GLY A 137 0.44 5.92 8.55
CA GLY A 137 1.20 5.52 7.36
C GLY A 137 2.10 4.29 7.55
N SER A 138 2.08 3.66 8.73
CA SER A 138 2.88 2.47 9.01
C SER A 138 2.20 1.20 8.51
N ILE A 139 2.97 0.14 8.35
CA ILE A 139 2.45 -1.21 8.06
C ILE A 139 2.10 -2.00 9.32
N GLY A 140 2.29 -1.42 10.50
CA GLY A 140 1.92 -2.01 11.79
C GLY A 140 3.09 -2.31 12.71
N LYS A 141 2.79 -3.04 13.77
CA LYS A 141 3.73 -3.55 14.76
C LYS A 141 3.84 -5.06 14.68
N ASP A 142 4.95 -5.58 15.20
CA ASP A 142 5.04 -6.98 15.56
C ASP A 142 4.00 -7.30 16.64
N ASP A 143 3.09 -8.20 16.34
CA ASP A 143 2.02 -8.66 17.23
C ASP A 143 2.28 -10.08 17.81
N GLY A 144 3.45 -10.62 17.51
CA GLY A 144 3.90 -11.92 17.98
C GLY A 144 3.41 -13.11 17.15
N HIS A 145 2.72 -12.89 16.02
CA HIS A 145 2.33 -13.99 15.14
C HIS A 145 3.49 -14.52 14.31
N CYS A 146 4.43 -13.66 13.94
CA CYS A 146 5.69 -14.06 13.31
C CYS A 146 6.84 -13.24 13.90
N GLU A 147 8.04 -13.79 13.82
CA GLU A 147 9.24 -13.05 14.18
C GLU A 147 9.61 -12.07 13.06
N ILE A 148 9.96 -10.86 13.44
CA ILE A 148 10.30 -9.78 12.50
C ILE A 148 11.66 -9.20 12.86
N LYS A 149 12.50 -8.99 11.86
CA LYS A 149 13.77 -8.25 12.02
C LYS A 149 14.02 -7.35 10.82
N LEU A 150 14.89 -6.36 11.02
CA LEU A 150 15.50 -5.60 9.94
C LEU A 150 16.93 -6.08 9.74
N ASP A 151 17.23 -6.61 8.56
CA ASP A 151 18.58 -6.97 8.16
C ASP A 151 19.10 -5.98 7.12
N ASN A 152 20.05 -5.13 7.53
CA ASN A 152 20.54 -4.02 6.69
C ASN A 152 19.42 -3.15 6.10
N GLY A 153 18.34 -2.94 6.86
CA GLY A 153 17.15 -2.20 6.44
C GLY A 153 16.13 -3.03 5.67
N GLU A 154 16.41 -4.27 5.29
CA GLU A 154 15.45 -5.20 4.70
C GLU A 154 14.55 -5.81 5.78
N LEU A 155 13.26 -5.78 5.55
CA LEU A 155 12.29 -6.45 6.41
C LEU A 155 12.37 -7.96 6.19
N CYS A 156 12.67 -8.71 7.24
CA CYS A 156 12.71 -10.17 7.20
C CYS A 156 11.69 -10.74 8.18
N MET A 157 11.07 -11.86 7.80
CA MET A 157 10.00 -12.50 8.57
C MET A 157 10.31 -13.99 8.74
N ARG A 158 9.94 -14.54 9.92
CA ARG A 158 10.07 -15.98 10.20
C ARG A 158 8.89 -16.45 11.03
N GLY A 159 8.32 -17.61 10.69
CA GLY A 159 7.20 -18.18 11.44
C GLY A 159 6.30 -19.06 10.61
N GLY A 160 5.16 -19.39 11.18
CA GLY A 160 4.18 -20.28 10.54
C GLY A 160 3.49 -19.71 9.30
N ASP A 161 3.55 -18.39 9.14
CA ASP A 161 2.98 -17.69 7.98
C ASP A 161 3.89 -17.74 6.75
N VAL A 162 5.19 -18.01 6.95
CA VAL A 162 6.15 -18.10 5.84
C VAL A 162 5.92 -19.38 5.05
N MET A 163 5.90 -19.28 3.73
CA MET A 163 5.72 -20.40 2.80
C MET A 163 6.75 -21.50 3.02
N LEU A 164 6.38 -22.73 2.66
CA LEU A 164 7.33 -23.85 2.62
C LEU A 164 8.34 -23.73 1.48
N GLY A 165 7.99 -22.98 0.43
CA GLY A 165 8.84 -22.72 -0.72
C GLY A 165 8.04 -22.59 -2.02
N TYR A 166 8.71 -22.18 -3.07
CA TYR A 166 8.13 -22.16 -4.41
C TYR A 166 8.01 -23.57 -4.98
N TYR A 167 6.87 -23.85 -5.59
CA TYR A 167 6.58 -25.19 -6.11
C TYR A 167 7.54 -25.59 -7.24
N LYS A 168 8.28 -26.69 -7.02
CA LYS A 168 9.31 -27.21 -7.94
C LYS A 168 10.46 -26.22 -8.24
N ASP A 169 10.69 -25.24 -7.39
CA ASP A 169 11.76 -24.25 -7.52
C ASP A 169 12.52 -24.09 -6.18
N PRO A 170 13.35 -25.07 -5.83
CA PRO A 170 14.15 -25.01 -4.60
C PRO A 170 15.24 -23.91 -4.67
N GLU A 171 15.76 -23.62 -5.88
CA GLU A 171 16.75 -22.57 -6.07
C GLU A 171 16.15 -21.18 -5.79
N GLY A 172 15.02 -20.85 -6.44
CA GLY A 172 14.30 -19.61 -6.15
C GLY A 172 13.81 -19.51 -4.70
N THR A 173 13.51 -20.65 -4.05
CA THR A 173 13.18 -20.66 -2.63
C THR A 173 14.39 -20.27 -1.79
N ALA A 174 15.57 -20.83 -2.05
CA ALA A 174 16.79 -20.55 -1.32
C ALA A 174 17.31 -19.10 -1.51
N GLU A 175 16.90 -18.43 -2.58
CA GLU A 175 17.21 -17.00 -2.78
C GLU A 175 16.45 -16.07 -1.81
N VAL A 176 15.29 -16.51 -1.32
CA VAL A 176 14.41 -15.66 -0.49
C VAL A 176 14.18 -16.20 0.91
N VAL A 177 14.39 -17.48 1.16
CA VAL A 177 14.31 -18.10 2.50
C VAL A 177 15.68 -18.66 2.85
N ASP A 178 16.31 -18.11 3.88
CA ASP A 178 17.64 -18.55 4.32
C ASP A 178 17.60 -19.86 5.10
N ALA A 179 18.79 -20.39 5.43
CA ALA A 179 18.94 -21.63 6.17
C ALA A 179 18.38 -21.60 7.60
N GLU A 180 18.16 -20.41 8.17
CA GLU A 180 17.57 -20.19 9.48
C GLU A 180 16.05 -20.02 9.42
N GLY A 181 15.46 -20.08 8.22
CA GLY A 181 14.04 -19.94 7.96
C GLY A 181 13.55 -18.47 7.89
N TRP A 182 14.45 -17.50 7.75
CA TRP A 182 14.06 -16.12 7.51
C TRP A 182 13.70 -15.89 6.04
N PHE A 183 12.51 -15.39 5.82
CA PHE A 183 12.08 -14.90 4.52
C PHE A 183 12.53 -13.45 4.34
N HIS A 184 13.34 -13.21 3.32
CA HIS A 184 13.82 -11.91 2.88
C HIS A 184 12.78 -11.31 1.93
N THR A 185 12.01 -10.34 2.42
CA THR A 185 10.85 -9.81 1.69
C THR A 185 11.22 -8.98 0.46
N GLY A 186 12.47 -8.52 0.38
CA GLY A 186 12.92 -7.54 -0.60
C GLY A 186 12.36 -6.13 -0.35
N ASP A 187 11.59 -5.91 0.72
CA ASP A 187 11.10 -4.61 1.13
C ASP A 187 12.05 -3.98 2.14
N LEU A 188 12.36 -2.71 1.95
CA LEU A 188 13.11 -1.91 2.90
C LEU A 188 12.13 -1.23 3.85
N ALA A 189 12.48 -1.24 5.14
CA ALA A 189 11.68 -0.64 6.18
C ALA A 189 12.54 0.06 7.24
N ARG A 190 11.91 0.89 8.02
CA ARG A 190 12.41 1.41 9.29
C ARG A 190 11.40 1.12 10.39
N VAL A 191 11.85 1.03 11.60
CA VAL A 191 11.02 0.92 12.80
C VAL A 191 11.17 2.22 13.59
N ASP A 192 10.09 2.73 14.16
CA ASP A 192 10.14 3.91 15.04
C ASP A 192 10.29 3.51 16.52
N GLU A 193 10.34 4.52 17.38
CA GLU A 193 10.49 4.36 18.83
C GLU A 193 9.30 3.65 19.51
N ASP A 194 8.13 3.69 18.86
CA ASP A 194 6.91 3.03 19.33
C ASP A 194 6.76 1.60 18.75
N GLY A 195 7.73 1.13 17.95
CA GLY A 195 7.76 -0.20 17.36
C GLY A 195 6.92 -0.35 16.08
N TYR A 196 6.50 0.76 15.47
CA TYR A 196 5.82 0.71 14.17
C TYR A 196 6.79 0.63 13.02
N TYR A 197 6.52 -0.26 12.07
CA TYR A 197 7.30 -0.44 10.85
C TYR A 197 6.74 0.42 9.72
N PHE A 198 7.63 1.10 8.99
CA PHE A 198 7.30 1.92 7.84
C PHE A 198 8.10 1.45 6.64
N LEU A 199 7.46 1.18 5.53
CA LEU A 199 8.16 0.87 4.28
C LEU A 199 8.89 2.11 3.78
N THR A 200 10.11 1.89 3.30
CA THR A 200 10.97 2.94 2.72
C THR A 200 11.32 2.69 1.27
N GLY A 201 11.00 1.50 0.74
CA GLY A 201 11.21 1.15 -0.65
C GLY A 201 11.35 -0.35 -0.89
N ARG A 202 11.85 -0.67 -2.09
CA ARG A 202 12.17 -2.03 -2.52
C ARG A 202 13.68 -2.17 -2.77
N LYS A 203 14.31 -3.19 -2.21
CA LYS A 203 15.75 -3.46 -2.35
C LYS A 203 16.20 -3.50 -3.81
N LYS A 204 15.45 -4.16 -4.67
CA LYS A 204 15.74 -4.26 -6.12
C LYS A 204 15.55 -2.97 -6.91
N ASN A 205 14.84 -1.99 -6.36
CA ASN A 205 14.56 -0.73 -7.02
C ASN A 205 15.52 0.38 -6.58
N VAL A 206 16.30 0.14 -5.53
CA VAL A 206 17.25 1.12 -5.01
C VAL A 206 18.19 1.57 -6.13
N ILE A 207 18.27 2.87 -6.33
CA ILE A 207 19.23 3.50 -7.23
C ILE A 207 20.53 3.62 -6.46
N ILE A 208 21.56 2.93 -6.93
CA ILE A 208 22.92 2.99 -6.35
C ILE A 208 23.71 4.02 -7.14
N LEU A 209 24.02 5.13 -6.50
CA LEU A 209 24.78 6.22 -7.12
C LEU A 209 26.28 5.87 -7.18
N ASP A 210 26.99 6.49 -8.13
CA ASP A 210 28.46 6.33 -8.26
C ASP A 210 29.22 6.74 -6.98
N SER A 211 28.64 7.60 -6.17
CA SER A 211 29.15 8.05 -4.89
C SER A 211 28.94 7.05 -3.75
N GLY A 212 28.20 5.96 -4.01
CA GLY A 212 27.93 4.88 -3.06
C GLY A 212 26.65 5.06 -2.24
N GLU A 213 25.93 6.19 -2.36
CA GLU A 213 24.66 6.38 -1.67
C GLU A 213 23.54 5.60 -2.36
N ASN A 214 22.61 5.13 -1.55
CA ASN A 214 21.41 4.45 -1.95
C ASN A 214 20.21 5.40 -1.92
N VAL A 215 19.44 5.43 -3.01
CA VAL A 215 18.23 6.25 -3.12
C VAL A 215 17.03 5.35 -3.41
N SER A 216 16.02 5.40 -2.55
CA SER A 216 14.74 4.74 -2.82
C SER A 216 13.90 5.58 -3.78
N PRO A 217 13.57 5.07 -4.96
CA PRO A 217 12.66 5.75 -5.88
C PRO A 217 11.29 6.01 -5.24
N GLU A 218 10.80 5.07 -4.47
CA GLU A 218 9.48 5.12 -3.84
C GLU A 218 9.35 6.30 -2.86
N GLU A 219 10.43 6.64 -2.15
CA GLU A 219 10.48 7.83 -1.29
C GLU A 219 10.24 9.12 -2.10
N LEU A 220 10.92 9.24 -3.23
CA LEU A 220 10.80 10.41 -4.10
C LEU A 220 9.44 10.46 -4.83
N GLU A 221 8.91 9.31 -5.22
CA GLU A 221 7.57 9.19 -5.81
C GLU A 221 6.49 9.61 -4.81
N GLY A 222 6.62 9.20 -3.54
CA GLY A 222 5.73 9.64 -2.46
C GLY A 222 5.74 11.17 -2.25
N LEU A 223 6.89 11.83 -2.46
CA LEU A 223 6.97 13.29 -2.43
C LEU A 223 6.30 13.90 -3.66
N LEU A 224 6.53 13.37 -4.86
CA LEU A 224 5.95 13.86 -6.11
C LEU A 224 4.42 13.71 -6.14
N ALA A 225 3.90 12.65 -5.57
CA ALA A 225 2.45 12.39 -5.49
C ALA A 225 1.68 13.48 -4.70
N LYS A 226 2.38 14.29 -3.88
CA LYS A 226 1.78 15.43 -3.17
C LYS A 226 1.53 16.64 -4.07
N CYS A 227 2.08 16.66 -5.28
CA CYS A 227 1.82 17.70 -6.25
C CYS A 227 0.45 17.49 -6.90
N PRO A 228 -0.53 18.42 -6.77
CA PRO A 228 -1.86 18.26 -7.35
C PRO A 228 -1.87 18.09 -8.88
N ALA A 229 -0.84 18.55 -9.55
CA ALA A 229 -0.67 18.46 -11.01
C ALA A 229 -0.17 17.07 -11.47
N VAL A 230 0.33 16.24 -10.56
CA VAL A 230 0.84 14.89 -10.86
C VAL A 230 -0.29 13.88 -10.82
N LYS A 231 -0.56 13.24 -11.95
CA LYS A 231 -1.52 12.13 -12.05
C LYS A 231 -0.88 10.80 -11.68
N GLU A 232 0.31 10.55 -12.22
CA GLU A 232 1.13 9.38 -11.95
C GLU A 232 2.60 9.78 -12.03
N CYS A 233 3.43 9.14 -11.24
CA CYS A 233 4.88 9.36 -11.33
C CYS A 233 5.66 8.07 -11.10
N LEU A 234 6.88 8.06 -11.61
CA LEU A 234 7.87 7.01 -11.46
C LEU A 234 9.24 7.67 -11.36
N VAL A 235 10.07 7.23 -10.43
CA VAL A 235 11.45 7.68 -10.34
C VAL A 235 12.38 6.53 -10.75
N LYS A 236 13.34 6.82 -11.62
CA LYS A 236 14.32 5.86 -12.12
C LYS A 236 15.69 6.48 -12.31
N GLU A 237 16.69 5.65 -12.40
CA GLU A 237 17.98 6.08 -12.91
C GLU A 237 17.94 6.28 -14.42
N LYS A 238 18.49 7.38 -14.90
CA LYS A 238 18.74 7.63 -16.32
C LYS A 238 20.06 8.37 -16.51
N GLY A 239 21.05 7.71 -17.10
CA GLY A 239 22.34 8.31 -17.34
C GLY A 239 23.01 8.82 -16.06
N LYS A 240 23.03 8.01 -15.01
CA LYS A 240 23.59 8.34 -13.68
C LYS A 240 22.92 9.52 -12.97
N LYS A 241 21.69 9.82 -13.34
CA LYS A 241 20.86 10.87 -12.74
C LYS A 241 19.56 10.29 -12.23
N ILE A 242 19.06 10.84 -11.14
CA ILE A 242 17.71 10.56 -10.66
C ILE A 242 16.74 11.31 -11.57
N CYS A 243 15.92 10.57 -12.29
CA CYS A 243 14.94 11.08 -13.25
C CYS A 243 13.53 10.80 -12.76
N ALA A 244 12.72 11.84 -12.64
CA ALA A 244 11.28 11.74 -12.43
C ALA A 244 10.59 11.58 -13.79
N VAL A 245 9.76 10.55 -13.96
CA VAL A 245 8.85 10.40 -15.09
C VAL A 245 7.45 10.71 -14.58
N VAL A 246 6.82 11.74 -15.11
CA VAL A 246 5.56 12.27 -14.59
C VAL A 246 4.49 12.27 -15.67
N CYS A 247 3.34 11.68 -15.36
CA CYS A 247 2.12 11.83 -16.15
C CYS A 247 1.32 13.03 -15.64
N CYS A 248 1.16 14.05 -16.47
CA CYS A 248 0.36 15.25 -16.19
C CYS A 248 -0.15 15.86 -17.50
N GLU A 249 -1.05 16.84 -17.41
CA GLU A 249 -1.44 17.65 -18.57
C GLU A 249 -0.27 18.54 -19.03
N GLU A 250 -0.25 18.88 -20.31
CA GLU A 250 0.81 19.75 -20.86
C GLU A 250 0.85 21.11 -20.18
N ALA A 251 -0.31 21.68 -19.87
CA ALA A 251 -0.43 22.95 -19.17
C ALA A 251 0.15 22.94 -17.74
N ASP A 252 0.22 21.76 -17.12
CA ASP A 252 0.66 21.58 -15.73
C ASP A 252 2.18 21.28 -15.61
N GLN A 253 2.87 21.06 -16.72
CA GLN A 253 4.29 20.68 -16.71
C GLN A 253 5.18 21.68 -15.98
N GLN A 254 4.88 22.99 -16.09
CA GLN A 254 5.66 24.01 -15.39
C GLN A 254 5.43 23.93 -13.87
N ALA A 255 4.20 23.76 -13.43
CA ALA A 255 3.87 23.59 -12.00
C ALA A 255 4.59 22.38 -11.40
N VAL A 256 4.68 21.26 -12.15
CA VAL A 256 5.45 20.09 -11.73
C VAL A 256 6.94 20.38 -11.61
N ARG A 257 7.54 21.13 -12.57
CA ARG A 257 8.96 21.52 -12.50
C ARG A 257 9.26 22.39 -11.29
N ASP A 258 8.36 23.35 -11.00
CA ASP A 258 8.49 24.24 -9.86
C ASP A 258 8.38 23.44 -8.54
N PHE A 259 7.44 22.52 -8.48
CA PHE A 259 7.27 21.60 -7.32
C PHE A 259 8.50 20.73 -7.10
N ILE A 260 9.09 20.14 -8.16
CA ILE A 260 10.33 19.37 -8.08
C ILE A 260 11.47 20.26 -7.56
N THR A 261 11.56 21.50 -8.03
CA THR A 261 12.59 22.44 -7.61
C THR A 261 12.48 22.75 -6.12
N GLU A 262 11.28 23.01 -5.60
CA GLU A 262 11.04 23.22 -4.17
C GLU A 262 11.33 21.98 -3.34
N THR A 263 10.84 20.81 -3.79
CA THR A 263 11.12 19.52 -3.14
C THR A 263 12.62 19.26 -3.05
N ASN A 264 13.35 19.51 -4.13
CA ASN A 264 14.80 19.35 -4.16
C ASN A 264 15.54 20.23 -3.14
N ARG A 265 14.99 21.37 -2.74
CA ARG A 265 15.60 22.23 -1.71
C ARG A 265 15.60 21.57 -0.33
N THR A 266 14.61 20.74 -0.06
CA THR A 266 14.48 20.00 1.21
C THR A 266 15.28 18.71 1.24
N LEU A 267 15.74 18.24 0.08
CA LEU A 267 16.44 16.96 -0.07
C LEU A 267 17.96 17.13 -0.02
N PRO A 268 18.70 16.15 0.56
CA PRO A 268 20.13 16.04 0.41
C PRO A 268 20.53 16.02 -1.08
N LEU A 269 21.71 16.53 -1.40
CA LEU A 269 22.17 16.67 -2.79
C LEU A 269 22.06 15.37 -3.59
N TYR A 270 22.41 14.24 -2.99
CA TYR A 270 22.41 12.95 -3.65
C TYR A 270 21.01 12.40 -3.94
N LYS A 271 19.96 12.87 -3.25
CA LYS A 271 18.56 12.47 -3.50
C LYS A 271 17.83 13.36 -4.50
N ARG A 272 18.45 14.44 -4.98
CA ARG A 272 17.77 15.42 -5.83
C ARG A 272 17.44 14.86 -7.20
N MET A 273 16.21 15.03 -7.60
CA MET A 273 15.74 14.72 -8.96
C MET A 273 16.32 15.76 -9.92
N SER A 274 17.29 15.34 -10.74
CA SER A 274 18.04 16.22 -11.63
C SER A 274 17.55 16.18 -13.09
N ALA A 275 16.61 15.28 -13.39
CA ALA A 275 15.95 15.19 -14.69
C ALA A 275 14.44 14.96 -14.50
N VAL A 276 13.64 15.43 -15.45
CA VAL A 276 12.19 15.16 -15.51
C VAL A 276 11.78 14.86 -16.94
N GLU A 277 11.01 13.80 -17.10
CA GLU A 277 10.35 13.39 -18.35
C GLU A 277 8.85 13.50 -18.15
N PHE A 278 8.14 13.99 -19.15
CA PHE A 278 6.68 14.07 -19.10
C PHE A 278 6.05 13.06 -20.05
N SER A 279 4.96 12.46 -19.60
CA SER A 279 4.11 11.58 -20.39
C SER A 279 2.69 12.14 -20.44
N ALA A 280 2.13 12.23 -21.63
CA ALA A 280 0.71 12.55 -21.82
C ALA A 280 -0.18 11.29 -21.67
N GLN A 281 0.43 10.11 -21.63
CA GLN A 281 -0.26 8.83 -21.48
C GLN A 281 0.00 8.26 -20.09
N PRO A 282 -0.95 7.47 -19.52
CA PRO A 282 -0.73 6.74 -18.29
C PRO A 282 0.56 5.91 -18.35
N LEU A 283 1.25 5.82 -17.22
CA LEU A 283 2.50 5.05 -17.16
C LEU A 283 2.22 3.53 -17.27
N PRO A 284 3.18 2.76 -17.86
CA PRO A 284 2.97 1.32 -18.07
C PRO A 284 2.70 0.58 -16.76
N ARG A 285 1.74 -0.34 -16.81
CA ARG A 285 1.36 -1.17 -15.68
C ARG A 285 1.36 -2.65 -16.05
N ASN A 286 1.67 -3.50 -15.10
CA ASN A 286 1.53 -4.94 -15.25
C ASN A 286 0.05 -5.37 -15.17
N ALA A 287 -0.23 -6.66 -15.38
CA ALA A 287 -1.59 -7.23 -15.32
C ALA A 287 -2.30 -7.02 -13.96
N MET A 288 -1.55 -6.76 -12.90
CA MET A 288 -2.05 -6.47 -11.54
C MET A 288 -2.25 -4.97 -11.29
N GLY A 289 -2.05 -4.12 -12.30
CA GLY A 289 -2.19 -2.67 -12.19
C GLY A 289 -1.03 -1.95 -11.49
N LYS A 290 0.07 -2.63 -11.14
CA LYS A 290 1.28 -2.00 -10.57
C LYS A 290 2.11 -1.34 -11.66
N LEU A 291 2.67 -0.15 -11.38
CA LEU A 291 3.59 0.55 -12.27
C LEU A 291 4.80 -0.33 -12.59
N MET A 292 5.17 -0.35 -13.87
CA MET A 292 6.37 -1.04 -14.35
C MET A 292 7.53 -0.04 -14.45
N ARG A 293 8.68 -0.42 -13.87
CA ARG A 293 9.94 0.35 -13.91
C ARG A 293 10.81 -0.08 -15.09
#